data_893d727a78df08bc98da158a97909210
#
_entry.id   893d727a78df08bc98da158a97909210
#
_cell.length_a   1.000
_cell.length_b   1.000
_cell.length_c   1.000
_cell.angle_alpha   90.00
_cell.angle_beta   90.00
_cell.angle_gamma   90.00
#
_symmetry.space_group_name_H-M   'P 1'
#
loop_
_entity.id
_entity.type
_entity.pdbx_description
1 polymer ?
#
loop_
_entity_poly.entity_id
_entity_poly.type
_entity_poly.pdbx_seq_one_letter_code
_entity_poly.pdbx_strand_id
1 'polypeptide(L)'
;MLSDDDLKWLETPQPGWSPVRLPHMILEDSFVSGDSSGRRLSLRYFRHDPDRSLRARVIFGPGTQGPPGHAHGGSMAAVLDEAMGGAAWMQGHPVVAAELTARFKNMLPLGARCVVEAWVSAVDGRKVRVAGRLRQGDGDTAFAEGEAVFITLDPKKFGALTSEASRIFSELDEGRS
;
A
#
# COMPACT_ATOMS: atom_id res chain seq x y z
N MET A 1 -21.51 2.80 2.36
CA MET A 1 -20.86 3.25 3.60
C MET A 1 -20.28 2.01 4.24
N LEU A 2 -19.06 2.06 4.77
CA LEU A 2 -18.47 0.92 5.49
C LEU A 2 -19.28 0.64 6.78
N SER A 3 -19.42 -0.62 7.13
CA SER A 3 -19.99 -1.02 8.42
C SER A 3 -18.96 -0.83 9.54
N ASP A 4 -19.43 -0.77 10.81
CA ASP A 4 -18.54 -0.72 11.98
C ASP A 4 -17.59 -1.94 12.02
N ASP A 5 -18.06 -3.10 11.54
CA ASP A 5 -17.25 -4.32 11.44
C ASP A 5 -16.17 -4.20 10.38
N ASP A 6 -16.41 -3.49 9.26
CA ASP A 6 -15.40 -3.20 8.27
C ASP A 6 -14.34 -2.23 8.79
N LEU A 7 -14.74 -1.18 9.49
CA LEU A 7 -13.83 -0.24 10.13
C LEU A 7 -12.94 -0.96 11.16
N LYS A 8 -13.54 -1.77 12.02
CA LYS A 8 -12.81 -2.58 12.98
C LYS A 8 -11.84 -3.53 12.29
N TRP A 9 -12.29 -4.20 11.22
CA TRP A 9 -11.41 -5.10 10.46
C TRP A 9 -10.22 -4.34 9.85
N LEU A 10 -10.44 -3.17 9.26
CA LEU A 10 -9.36 -2.35 8.70
C LEU A 10 -8.31 -1.99 9.77
N GLU A 11 -8.72 -1.65 10.96
CA GLU A 11 -7.85 -1.12 12.03
C GLU A 11 -7.17 -2.19 12.89
N THR A 12 -7.67 -3.43 12.86
CA THR A 12 -7.12 -4.50 13.70
C THR A 12 -5.94 -5.18 13.00
N PRO A 13 -4.69 -5.07 13.49
CA PRO A 13 -3.56 -5.77 12.91
C PRO A 13 -3.66 -7.28 13.12
N GLN A 14 -3.03 -8.06 12.24
CA GLN A 14 -2.79 -9.48 12.49
C GLN A 14 -1.56 -9.67 13.40
N PRO A 15 -1.38 -10.83 14.04
CA PRO A 15 -0.16 -11.12 14.80
C PRO A 15 1.10 -10.88 13.95
N GLY A 16 2.06 -10.16 14.50
CA GLY A 16 3.29 -9.76 13.80
C GLY A 16 3.14 -8.58 12.84
N TRP A 17 1.99 -7.87 12.89
CA TRP A 17 1.79 -6.64 12.13
C TRP A 17 1.77 -5.43 13.07
N SER A 18 2.59 -4.44 12.75
CA SER A 18 2.62 -3.14 13.46
C SER A 18 2.06 -2.04 12.55
N PRO A 19 1.16 -1.17 13.04
CA PRO A 19 0.66 -0.03 12.26
C PRO A 19 1.81 0.85 11.76
N VAL A 20 1.70 1.36 10.53
CA VAL A 20 2.69 2.26 9.94
C VAL A 20 2.01 3.45 9.25
N ARG A 21 2.61 4.64 9.37
CA ARG A 21 2.25 5.82 8.57
C ARG A 21 3.27 5.99 7.46
N LEU A 22 2.79 6.02 6.23
CA LEU A 22 3.62 6.27 5.06
C LEU A 22 3.67 7.78 4.76
N PRO A 23 4.76 8.30 4.16
CA PRO A 23 4.92 9.74 3.94
C PRO A 23 3.80 10.40 3.15
N HIS A 24 3.27 9.73 2.14
CA HIS A 24 2.17 10.23 1.30
C HIS A 24 0.83 10.33 2.05
N MET A 25 0.66 9.64 3.19
CA MET A 25 -0.55 9.73 4.01
C MET A 25 -0.69 11.06 4.75
N ILE A 26 0.33 11.92 4.71
CA ILE A 26 0.28 13.28 5.24
C ILE A 26 -0.53 14.19 4.30
N LEU A 27 -0.65 13.82 3.03
CA LEU A 27 -1.37 14.57 2.02
C LEU A 27 -2.85 14.22 2.09
N GLU A 28 -3.69 15.20 2.46
CA GLU A 28 -5.15 15.03 2.57
C GLU A 28 -5.80 14.56 1.26
N ASP A 29 -5.21 14.92 0.11
CA ASP A 29 -5.69 14.60 -1.22
C ASP A 29 -4.93 13.43 -1.88
N SER A 30 -4.29 12.54 -1.11
CA SER A 30 -3.63 11.36 -1.66
C SER A 30 -4.62 10.53 -2.49
N PHE A 31 -4.24 10.17 -3.72
CA PHE A 31 -5.11 9.50 -4.69
C PHE A 31 -5.67 8.16 -4.15
N VAL A 32 -4.85 7.38 -3.49
CA VAL A 32 -5.23 6.05 -2.97
C VAL A 32 -5.69 6.17 -1.51
N SER A 33 -4.91 6.81 -0.65
CA SER A 33 -5.11 6.80 0.81
C SER A 33 -5.89 8.01 1.34
N GLY A 34 -6.17 9.02 0.52
CA GLY A 34 -6.84 10.26 0.94
C GLY A 34 -8.37 10.23 0.95
N ASP A 35 -9.02 9.10 0.61
CA ASP A 35 -10.49 9.04 0.60
C ASP A 35 -11.08 8.79 1.99
N SER A 36 -11.44 9.85 2.67
CA SER A 36 -12.13 9.78 3.98
C SER A 36 -13.62 9.40 3.88
N SER A 37 -14.21 9.44 2.67
CA SER A 37 -15.63 9.15 2.46
C SER A 37 -15.98 7.65 2.43
N GLY A 38 -14.97 6.78 2.24
CA GLY A 38 -15.14 5.35 2.03
C GLY A 38 -15.81 4.99 0.71
N ARG A 39 -15.98 5.95 -0.20
CA ARG A 39 -16.60 5.71 -1.50
C ARG A 39 -15.68 5.04 -2.51
N ARG A 40 -14.37 5.32 -2.43
CA ARG A 40 -13.36 4.75 -3.32
C ARG A 40 -12.57 3.66 -2.62
N LEU A 41 -11.55 4.04 -1.87
CA LEU A 41 -10.61 3.13 -1.25
C LEU A 41 -10.53 3.42 0.25
N SER A 42 -10.71 2.40 1.06
CA SER A 42 -10.50 2.48 2.50
C SER A 42 -9.40 1.52 2.87
N LEU A 43 -8.32 2.03 3.44
CA LEU A 43 -7.15 1.19 3.72
C LEU A 43 -6.40 1.61 4.97
N ARG A 44 -5.64 0.66 5.53
CA ARG A 44 -4.71 0.83 6.65
C ARG A 44 -3.43 0.07 6.35
N TYR A 45 -2.31 0.69 6.65
CA TYR A 45 -0.98 0.14 6.42
C TYR A 45 -0.37 -0.42 7.69
N PHE A 46 0.36 -1.50 7.51
CA PHE A 46 1.08 -2.21 8.58
C PHE A 46 2.45 -2.64 8.05
N ARG A 47 3.41 -2.75 8.96
CA ARG A 47 4.65 -3.43 8.70
C ARG A 47 4.52 -4.87 9.21
N HIS A 48 4.95 -5.83 8.44
CA HIS A 48 5.13 -7.21 8.88
C HIS A 48 6.49 -7.32 9.57
N ASP A 49 6.48 -7.47 10.89
CA ASP A 49 7.69 -7.37 11.71
C ASP A 49 8.78 -8.40 11.38
N PRO A 50 8.45 -9.67 11.06
CA PRO A 50 9.47 -10.68 10.77
C PRO A 50 10.35 -10.39 9.56
N ASP A 51 9.78 -9.87 8.46
CA ASP A 51 10.49 -9.63 7.19
C ASP A 51 10.51 -8.16 6.76
N ARG A 52 9.91 -7.27 7.57
CA ARG A 52 9.79 -5.82 7.32
C ARG A 52 9.08 -5.48 6.01
N SER A 53 8.33 -6.41 5.44
CA SER A 53 7.50 -6.14 4.27
C SER A 53 6.27 -5.31 4.64
N LEU A 54 5.71 -4.60 3.65
CA LEU A 54 4.46 -3.85 3.83
C LEU A 54 3.27 -4.80 3.73
N ARG A 55 2.30 -4.55 4.59
CA ARG A 55 0.95 -5.11 4.52
C ARG A 55 -0.04 -3.96 4.48
N ALA A 56 -1.14 -4.13 3.75
CA ALA A 56 -2.27 -3.23 3.85
C ALA A 56 -3.57 -4.02 3.88
N ARG A 57 -4.52 -3.57 4.69
CA ARG A 57 -5.92 -3.95 4.59
C ARG A 57 -6.63 -2.94 3.72
N VAL A 58 -7.43 -3.39 2.78
CA VAL A 58 -8.13 -2.52 1.83
C VAL A 58 -9.52 -3.04 1.50
N ILE A 59 -10.47 -2.11 1.38
CA ILE A 59 -11.82 -2.35 0.89
C ILE A 59 -12.05 -1.41 -0.30
N PHE A 60 -12.48 -1.99 -1.42
CA PHE A 60 -12.79 -1.26 -2.65
C PHE A 60 -14.26 -0.86 -2.65
N GLY A 61 -14.53 0.42 -2.47
CA GLY A 61 -15.88 0.98 -2.44
C GLY A 61 -16.49 1.15 -3.84
N PRO A 62 -17.76 1.57 -3.91
CA PRO A 62 -18.49 1.69 -5.18
C PRO A 62 -17.88 2.70 -6.16
N GLY A 63 -17.13 3.69 -5.69
CA GLY A 63 -16.41 4.63 -6.54
C GLY A 63 -15.21 4.06 -7.27
N THR A 64 -14.85 2.79 -7.03
CA THR A 64 -13.80 2.07 -7.78
C THR A 64 -14.36 1.13 -8.84
N GLN A 65 -15.69 1.15 -9.08
CA GLN A 65 -16.33 0.20 -9.98
C GLN A 65 -15.80 0.30 -11.41
N GLY A 66 -15.52 -0.86 -11.99
CA GLY A 66 -15.31 -1.09 -13.42
C GLY A 66 -16.46 -1.94 -13.98
N PRO A 67 -16.29 -3.24 -14.15
CA PRO A 67 -17.41 -4.12 -14.49
C PRO A 67 -18.49 -4.11 -13.40
N PRO A 68 -19.76 -4.37 -13.72
CA PRO A 68 -20.83 -4.35 -12.73
C PRO A 68 -20.51 -5.17 -11.46
N GLY A 69 -20.55 -4.54 -10.29
CA GLY A 69 -20.30 -5.15 -9.00
C GLY A 69 -18.83 -5.46 -8.68
N HIS A 70 -17.88 -5.06 -9.54
CA HIS A 70 -16.46 -5.37 -9.38
C HIS A 70 -15.59 -4.14 -9.51
N ALA A 71 -14.44 -4.15 -8.83
CA ALA A 71 -13.46 -3.08 -8.88
C ALA A 71 -12.80 -2.99 -10.27
N HIS A 72 -12.51 -1.77 -10.70
CA HIS A 72 -11.76 -1.50 -11.91
C HIS A 72 -10.29 -1.93 -11.75
N GLY A 73 -9.70 -2.53 -12.79
CA GLY A 73 -8.29 -2.94 -12.77
C GLY A 73 -7.33 -1.81 -12.41
N GLY A 74 -7.62 -0.58 -12.90
CA GLY A 74 -6.82 0.59 -12.55
C GLY A 74 -6.81 0.92 -11.06
N SER A 75 -7.90 0.70 -10.32
CA SER A 75 -7.91 0.88 -8.87
C SER A 75 -7.07 -0.16 -8.12
N MET A 76 -7.06 -1.40 -8.61
CA MET A 76 -6.19 -2.46 -8.08
C MET A 76 -4.70 -2.14 -8.36
N ALA A 77 -4.39 -1.66 -9.58
CA ALA A 77 -3.05 -1.25 -9.94
C ALA A 77 -2.55 -0.07 -9.10
N ALA A 78 -3.41 0.92 -8.84
CA ALA A 78 -3.07 2.07 -8.00
C ALA A 78 -2.77 1.66 -6.55
N VAL A 79 -3.55 0.75 -5.98
CA VAL A 79 -3.29 0.22 -4.63
C VAL A 79 -1.98 -0.57 -4.58
N LEU A 80 -1.66 -1.35 -5.62
CA LEU A 80 -0.38 -2.05 -5.73
C LEU A 80 0.78 -1.07 -5.86
N ASP A 81 0.66 -0.03 -6.69
CA ASP A 81 1.69 1.00 -6.86
C ASP A 81 2.03 1.69 -5.54
N GLU A 82 1.01 2.18 -4.84
CA GLU A 82 1.20 2.87 -3.55
C GLU A 82 1.80 1.93 -2.49
N ALA A 83 1.32 0.69 -2.40
CA ALA A 83 1.85 -0.27 -1.44
C ALA A 83 3.30 -0.67 -1.76
N MET A 84 3.64 -0.87 -3.04
CA MET A 84 5.00 -1.20 -3.45
C MET A 84 5.96 -0.02 -3.23
N GLY A 85 5.53 1.20 -3.55
CA GLY A 85 6.28 2.42 -3.22
C GLY A 85 6.49 2.55 -1.71
N GLY A 86 5.44 2.34 -0.92
CA GLY A 86 5.50 2.35 0.55
C GLY A 86 6.46 1.31 1.13
N ALA A 87 6.52 0.10 0.54
CA ALA A 87 7.48 -0.92 0.95
C ALA A 87 8.93 -0.48 0.74
N ALA A 88 9.23 0.19 -0.38
CA ALA A 88 10.55 0.76 -0.64
C ALA A 88 10.88 1.90 0.35
N TRP A 89 9.93 2.81 0.60
CA TRP A 89 10.11 3.89 1.56
C TRP A 89 10.39 3.37 2.97
N MET A 90 9.67 2.36 3.42
CA MET A 90 9.89 1.72 4.73
C MET A 90 11.29 1.12 4.89
N GLN A 91 11.96 0.78 3.80
CA GLN A 91 13.34 0.26 3.80
C GLN A 91 14.38 1.37 3.57
N GLY A 92 14.00 2.64 3.66
CA GLY A 92 14.90 3.77 3.54
C GLY A 92 15.19 4.20 2.09
N HIS A 93 14.36 3.74 1.14
CA HIS A 93 14.48 4.14 -0.27
C HIS A 93 13.37 5.12 -0.65
N PRO A 94 13.59 6.44 -0.59
CA PRO A 94 12.65 7.41 -1.12
C PRO A 94 12.60 7.30 -2.64
N VAL A 95 11.46 6.90 -3.18
CA VAL A 95 11.33 6.49 -4.58
C VAL A 95 10.08 7.05 -5.24
N VAL A 96 10.11 7.07 -6.59
CA VAL A 96 8.93 7.21 -7.45
C VAL A 96 8.88 6.07 -8.46
N ALA A 97 7.69 5.69 -8.88
CA ALA A 97 7.49 4.64 -9.86
C ALA A 97 8.02 5.08 -11.25
N ALA A 98 8.77 4.20 -11.90
CA ALA A 98 9.22 4.34 -13.29
C ALA A 98 8.54 3.32 -14.20
N GLU A 99 8.25 2.13 -13.68
CA GLU A 99 7.60 1.06 -14.41
C GLU A 99 6.73 0.26 -13.45
N LEU A 100 5.51 -0.07 -13.89
CA LEU A 100 4.58 -0.93 -13.18
C LEU A 100 4.00 -1.96 -14.13
N THR A 101 4.14 -3.23 -13.78
CA THR A 101 3.44 -4.34 -14.42
C THR A 101 2.41 -4.91 -13.45
N ALA A 102 1.14 -4.87 -13.81
CA ALA A 102 0.06 -5.49 -13.05
C ALA A 102 -0.56 -6.66 -13.82
N ARG A 103 -0.71 -7.80 -13.16
CA ARG A 103 -1.36 -9.01 -13.69
C ARG A 103 -2.63 -9.27 -12.90
N PHE A 104 -3.78 -9.10 -13.55
CA PHE A 104 -5.09 -9.36 -12.95
C PHE A 104 -5.42 -10.85 -13.05
N LYS A 105 -5.70 -11.46 -11.92
CA LYS A 105 -5.95 -12.91 -11.80
C LYS A 105 -7.43 -13.24 -11.70
N ASN A 106 -8.14 -12.49 -10.89
CA ASN A 106 -9.57 -12.70 -10.64
C ASN A 106 -10.29 -11.36 -10.54
N MET A 107 -11.58 -11.36 -10.83
CA MET A 107 -12.44 -10.20 -10.62
C MET A 107 -12.60 -9.95 -9.13
N LEU A 108 -12.41 -8.71 -8.69
CA LEU A 108 -12.51 -8.31 -7.29
C LEU A 108 -13.90 -7.74 -7.02
N PRO A 109 -14.74 -8.41 -6.21
CA PRO A 109 -16.05 -7.87 -5.85
C PRO A 109 -15.93 -6.59 -5.02
N LEU A 110 -16.79 -5.60 -5.30
CA LEU A 110 -16.87 -4.39 -4.46
C LEU A 110 -17.26 -4.75 -3.03
N GLY A 111 -16.66 -4.08 -2.05
CA GLY A 111 -16.87 -4.34 -0.64
C GLY A 111 -16.09 -5.55 -0.09
N ALA A 112 -15.38 -6.30 -0.93
CA ALA A 112 -14.56 -7.41 -0.44
C ALA A 112 -13.41 -6.89 0.43
N ARG A 113 -13.16 -7.57 1.56
CA ARG A 113 -12.01 -7.35 2.43
C ARG A 113 -10.78 -7.96 1.79
N CYS A 114 -9.78 -7.15 1.50
CA CYS A 114 -8.57 -7.55 0.80
C CYS A 114 -7.32 -7.23 1.62
N VAL A 115 -6.27 -7.99 1.36
CA VAL A 115 -4.92 -7.74 1.89
C VAL A 115 -3.97 -7.50 0.72
N VAL A 116 -3.16 -6.46 0.85
CA VAL A 116 -2.01 -6.23 -0.01
C VAL A 116 -0.75 -6.61 0.75
N GLU A 117 0.15 -7.27 0.06
CA GLU A 117 1.48 -7.62 0.51
C GLU A 117 2.48 -7.02 -0.48
N ALA A 118 3.49 -6.28 -0.01
CA ALA A 118 4.51 -5.70 -0.87
C ALA A 118 5.89 -5.81 -0.22
N TRP A 119 6.91 -6.13 -1.04
CA TRP A 119 8.28 -6.33 -0.57
C TRP A 119 9.29 -5.92 -1.61
N VAL A 120 10.42 -5.37 -1.16
CA VAL A 120 11.57 -5.09 -2.02
C VAL A 120 12.22 -6.42 -2.42
N SER A 121 12.36 -6.66 -3.71
CA SER A 121 12.95 -7.89 -4.26
C SER A 121 14.42 -7.70 -4.66
N ALA A 122 14.82 -6.49 -5.07
CA ALA A 122 16.21 -6.18 -5.38
C ALA A 122 16.47 -4.67 -5.37
N VAL A 123 17.71 -4.28 -5.07
CA VAL A 123 18.21 -2.92 -5.19
C VAL A 123 19.46 -2.93 -6.05
N ASP A 124 19.47 -2.11 -7.11
CA ASP A 124 20.58 -1.97 -8.04
C ASP A 124 20.83 -0.47 -8.31
N GLY A 125 21.80 0.10 -7.63
CA GLY A 125 22.08 1.53 -7.65
C GLY A 125 20.84 2.35 -7.28
N ARG A 126 20.33 3.14 -8.24
CA ARG A 126 19.12 3.95 -8.05
C ARG A 126 17.82 3.20 -8.34
N LYS A 127 17.89 1.97 -8.85
CA LYS A 127 16.72 1.16 -9.20
C LYS A 127 16.34 0.26 -8.01
N VAL A 128 15.11 0.37 -7.56
CA VAL A 128 14.53 -0.50 -6.52
C VAL A 128 13.42 -1.32 -7.16
N ARG A 129 13.60 -2.63 -7.19
CA ARG A 129 12.58 -3.57 -7.68
C ARG A 129 11.71 -4.01 -6.52
N VAL A 130 10.40 -3.90 -6.72
CA VAL A 130 9.42 -4.26 -5.68
C VAL A 130 8.37 -5.15 -6.31
N ALA A 131 7.95 -6.15 -5.56
CA ALA A 131 6.84 -7.02 -5.92
C ALA A 131 5.67 -6.83 -4.94
N GLY A 132 4.46 -7.07 -5.42
CA GLY A 132 3.26 -6.95 -4.61
C GLY A 132 2.17 -7.93 -5.04
N ARG A 133 1.29 -8.26 -4.09
CA ARG A 133 0.14 -9.14 -4.30
C ARG A 133 -1.08 -8.57 -3.59
N LEU A 134 -2.20 -8.51 -4.31
CA LEU A 134 -3.51 -8.20 -3.77
C LEU A 134 -4.32 -9.48 -3.70
N ARG A 135 -4.77 -9.88 -2.50
CA ARG A 135 -5.52 -11.11 -2.28
C ARG A 135 -6.74 -10.91 -1.38
N GLN A 136 -7.59 -11.91 -1.31
CA GLN A 136 -8.70 -11.97 -0.35
C GLN A 136 -8.18 -11.91 1.09
N GLY A 137 -8.88 -11.18 1.96
CA GLY A 137 -8.46 -10.92 3.34
C GLY A 137 -8.31 -12.18 4.18
N ASP A 138 -9.30 -13.07 4.09
CA ASP A 138 -9.36 -14.31 4.88
C ASP A 138 -9.07 -15.56 4.03
N GLY A 139 -8.36 -15.40 2.90
CA GLY A 139 -8.04 -16.49 1.98
C GLY A 139 -6.86 -16.20 1.08
N ASP A 140 -6.51 -17.17 0.22
CA ASP A 140 -5.37 -17.08 -0.68
C ASP A 140 -5.72 -16.68 -2.12
N THR A 141 -7.01 -16.42 -2.41
CA THR A 141 -7.42 -16.00 -3.75
C THR A 141 -6.76 -14.69 -4.13
N ALA A 142 -5.83 -14.73 -5.08
CA ALA A 142 -5.18 -13.56 -5.63
C ALA A 142 -6.12 -12.83 -6.61
N PHE A 143 -6.30 -11.53 -6.43
CA PHE A 143 -7.00 -10.66 -7.39
C PHE A 143 -6.04 -10.04 -8.39
N ALA A 144 -4.86 -9.60 -7.92
CA ALA A 144 -3.82 -9.06 -8.77
C ALA A 144 -2.43 -9.30 -8.17
N GLU A 145 -1.43 -9.32 -9.05
CA GLU A 145 0.01 -9.33 -8.70
C GLU A 145 0.68 -8.18 -9.43
N GLY A 146 1.66 -7.56 -8.78
CA GLY A 146 2.42 -6.44 -9.31
C GLY A 146 3.93 -6.64 -9.22
N GLU A 147 4.63 -6.13 -10.22
CA GLU A 147 6.08 -5.94 -10.22
C GLU A 147 6.35 -4.51 -10.67
N ALA A 148 7.21 -3.80 -9.97
CA ALA A 148 7.53 -2.43 -10.31
C ALA A 148 9.03 -2.16 -10.22
N VAL A 149 9.48 -1.23 -11.05
CA VAL A 149 10.80 -0.59 -10.95
C VAL A 149 10.58 0.82 -10.46
N PHE A 150 11.11 1.12 -9.31
CA PHE A 150 11.15 2.45 -8.73
C PHE A 150 12.53 3.06 -8.88
N ILE A 151 12.60 4.40 -8.92
CA ILE A 151 13.85 5.16 -8.97
C ILE A 151 13.99 5.97 -7.70
N THR A 152 15.13 5.82 -7.02
CA THR A 152 15.45 6.59 -5.82
C THR A 152 15.51 8.07 -6.15
N LEU A 153 14.80 8.86 -5.36
CA LEU A 153 14.77 10.31 -5.45
C LEU A 153 16.07 10.93 -4.93
N ASP A 154 16.47 12.05 -5.54
CA ASP A 154 17.52 12.90 -4.97
C ASP A 154 16.93 13.69 -3.78
N PRO A 155 17.42 13.49 -2.55
CA PRO A 155 16.92 14.20 -1.37
C PRO A 155 16.94 15.73 -1.53
N LYS A 156 17.89 16.27 -2.27
CA LYS A 156 18.01 17.72 -2.51
C LYS A 156 16.86 18.28 -3.36
N LYS A 157 16.27 17.44 -4.22
CA LYS A 157 15.14 17.84 -5.08
C LYS A 157 13.78 17.69 -4.39
N PHE A 158 13.69 16.86 -3.36
CA PHE A 158 12.45 16.53 -2.66
C PHE A 158 12.53 16.79 -1.15
N GLY A 159 13.39 17.73 -0.72
CA GLY A 159 13.83 18.00 0.63
C GLY A 159 12.78 17.88 1.76
N ALA A 160 11.60 18.49 1.60
CA ALA A 160 10.56 18.44 2.64
C ALA A 160 9.94 17.04 2.81
N LEU A 161 9.70 16.33 1.72
CA LEU A 161 9.11 14.99 1.74
C LEU A 161 10.06 13.94 2.31
N THR A 162 11.36 14.04 2.00
CA THR A 162 12.36 13.10 2.51
C THR A 162 12.63 13.31 4.01
N SER A 163 12.62 14.56 4.48
CA SER A 163 12.79 14.86 5.90
C SER A 163 11.60 14.34 6.73
N GLU A 164 10.38 14.52 6.25
CA GLU A 164 9.18 14.04 6.92
C GLU A 164 9.09 12.51 6.92
N ALA A 165 9.44 11.85 5.81
CA ALA A 165 9.53 10.39 5.75
C ALA A 165 10.56 9.85 6.74
N SER A 166 11.75 10.43 6.77
CA SER A 166 12.82 10.04 7.70
C SER A 166 12.38 10.18 9.16
N ARG A 167 11.64 11.24 9.48
CA ARG A 167 11.10 11.45 10.84
C ARG A 167 10.08 10.36 11.20
N ILE A 168 9.13 10.06 10.32
CA ILE A 168 8.10 9.04 10.57
C ILE A 168 8.74 7.66 10.79
N PHE A 169 9.77 7.33 10.02
CA PHE A 169 10.43 6.03 10.13
C PHE A 169 11.35 5.93 11.34
N SER A 170 12.02 7.02 11.77
CA SER A 170 12.80 7.03 13.00
C SER A 170 11.92 6.87 14.25
N GLU A 171 10.77 7.52 14.30
CA GLU A 171 9.81 7.38 15.41
C GLU A 171 9.28 5.92 15.54
N LEU A 172 9.16 5.20 14.42
CA LEU A 172 8.74 3.79 14.43
C LEU A 172 9.84 2.84 14.92
N ASP A 173 11.11 3.15 14.69
CA ASP A 173 12.24 2.35 15.18
C ASP A 173 12.55 2.66 16.66
N GLU A 174 12.36 3.89 17.14
CA GLU A 174 12.55 4.29 18.54
C GLU A 174 11.47 3.74 19.49
N GLY A 175 10.25 3.55 19.02
CA GLY A 175 9.15 2.92 19.80
C GLY A 175 9.33 1.43 20.10
N ARG A 176 10.51 0.86 19.80
CA ARG A 176 10.90 -0.55 20.00
C ARG A 176 11.93 -0.77 21.10
N SER A 177 12.29 0.26 21.85
CA SER A 177 13.23 0.17 23.00
C SER A 177 12.49 -0.17 24.28
#